data_b4dc64f767f40f54b00d468bead98f9b
#
_entry.id   b4dc64f767f40f54b00d468bead98f9b
#
_cell.length_a   1.000
_cell.length_b   1.000
_cell.length_c   1.000
_cell.angle_alpha   90.00
_cell.angle_beta   90.00
_cell.angle_gamma   90.00
#
_symmetry.space_group_name_H-M   'P 1'
#
loop_
_entity.id
_entity.type
_entity.pdbx_description
1 polymer ?
#
loop_
_entity_poly.entity_id
_entity_poly.type
_entity_poly.pdbx_seq_one_letter_code
_entity_poly.pdbx_strand_id
1 'polypeptide(L)'
;MHIIVVGAGIAGVCSAWYLLKAGHQVTVVEALDEVANDTSFANAGMLTPGYASPWAAPGVVKQSLKMLRAPAKPLVIKPDGSLEQIKWLWQMYGFCNATQFKRNRIHMHQLAKTTLNLLHELKQELSLDYHGLQAGTLEVFRAPADWQQCQNDTDFLNEHGIAHDLLSPQHCQQFEQGIDAQKFSGALRLNDDETGDCRLFAEQLTQHCQAAGAVFLFQHAVTELWLEGQTVRGVKVGEQTLAADHVVLSAGCYTQKLLQTVGIQVPIYPIKGYSMTVPIVDEAKAPQSTVLDYQYKVAITRMGKHIRVGGIAELSGWQRDKHPHNLDTLKQVLNDLFPDCADLDAAELWMGMRPATPDG
;
A
#
# COMPACT_ATOMS: atom_id res chain seq x y z
N MET A 1 1.29 -0.71 -31.59
CA MET A 1 0.20 0.22 -31.23
C MET A 1 0.78 1.27 -30.31
N HIS A 2 0.23 2.49 -30.32
CA HIS A 2 0.58 3.54 -29.36
C HIS A 2 -0.39 3.49 -28.17
N ILE A 3 0.14 3.36 -26.96
CA ILE A 3 -0.65 3.25 -25.72
C ILE A 3 -0.27 4.38 -24.78
N ILE A 4 -1.27 5.10 -24.29
CA ILE A 4 -1.08 6.08 -23.23
C ILE A 4 -1.38 5.44 -21.88
N VAL A 5 -0.45 5.57 -20.93
CA VAL A 5 -0.64 5.20 -19.52
C VAL A 5 -0.83 6.47 -18.70
N VAL A 6 -1.97 6.60 -18.03
CA VAL A 6 -2.30 7.77 -17.21
C VAL A 6 -1.91 7.50 -15.76
N GLY A 7 -0.94 8.25 -15.27
CA GLY A 7 -0.35 8.13 -13.93
C GLY A 7 0.98 7.38 -13.93
N ALA A 8 2.00 7.98 -13.34
CA ALA A 8 3.34 7.42 -13.14
C ALA A 8 3.58 6.89 -11.71
N GLY A 9 2.53 6.44 -11.02
CA GLY A 9 2.65 5.64 -9.82
C GLY A 9 3.15 4.22 -10.14
N ILE A 10 3.35 3.39 -9.10
CA ILE A 10 3.86 2.02 -9.26
C ILE A 10 3.09 1.21 -10.31
N ALA A 11 1.75 1.28 -10.31
CA ALA A 11 0.92 0.56 -11.27
C ALA A 11 1.15 1.04 -12.71
N GLY A 12 1.30 2.36 -12.91
CA GLY A 12 1.54 2.94 -14.24
C GLY A 12 2.91 2.58 -14.79
N VAL A 13 3.95 2.68 -13.98
CA VAL A 13 5.33 2.37 -14.40
C VAL A 13 5.47 0.88 -14.72
N CYS A 14 4.91 -0.02 -13.89
CA CYS A 14 4.89 -1.46 -14.19
C CYS A 14 4.10 -1.75 -15.48
N SER A 15 2.94 -1.11 -15.68
CA SER A 15 2.16 -1.26 -16.91
C SER A 15 2.96 -0.81 -18.13
N ALA A 16 3.64 0.33 -18.03
CA ALA A 16 4.48 0.85 -19.12
C ALA A 16 5.59 -0.15 -19.50
N TRP A 17 6.29 -0.72 -18.51
CA TRP A 17 7.33 -1.72 -18.74
C TRP A 17 6.82 -2.94 -19.50
N TYR A 18 5.74 -3.57 -19.03
CA TYR A 18 5.20 -4.76 -19.68
C TYR A 18 4.61 -4.48 -21.07
N LEU A 19 4.05 -3.29 -21.30
CA LEU A 19 3.59 -2.85 -22.63
C LEU A 19 4.77 -2.67 -23.60
N LEU A 20 5.89 -2.10 -23.15
CA LEU A 20 7.12 -2.01 -23.95
C LEU A 20 7.66 -3.40 -24.29
N LYS A 21 7.72 -4.31 -23.32
CA LYS A 21 8.12 -5.71 -23.56
C LYS A 21 7.21 -6.42 -24.57
N ALA A 22 5.94 -6.04 -24.65
CA ALA A 22 4.99 -6.54 -25.64
C ALA A 22 5.13 -5.85 -27.03
N GLY A 23 6.10 -4.96 -27.20
CA GLY A 23 6.40 -4.29 -28.48
C GLY A 23 5.49 -3.09 -28.79
N HIS A 24 4.86 -2.48 -27.78
CA HIS A 24 4.05 -1.28 -27.97
C HIS A 24 4.87 -0.01 -27.80
N GLN A 25 4.44 1.07 -28.45
CA GLN A 25 4.90 2.43 -28.13
C GLN A 25 4.14 2.93 -26.91
N VAL A 26 4.83 3.47 -25.93
CA VAL A 26 4.23 3.88 -24.66
C VAL A 26 4.54 5.34 -24.34
N THR A 27 3.48 6.09 -24.03
CA THR A 27 3.57 7.43 -23.43
C THR A 27 2.92 7.40 -22.06
N VAL A 28 3.68 7.74 -21.02
CA VAL A 28 3.16 7.89 -19.64
C VAL A 28 2.88 9.36 -19.40
N VAL A 29 1.66 9.68 -18.95
CA VAL A 29 1.20 11.04 -18.67
C VAL A 29 0.95 11.19 -17.18
N GLU A 30 1.73 12.06 -16.52
CA GLU A 30 1.69 12.26 -15.06
C GLU A 30 1.38 13.71 -14.72
N ALA A 31 0.47 13.89 -13.76
CA ALA A 31 0.04 15.20 -13.32
C ALA A 31 1.10 15.93 -12.47
N LEU A 32 1.92 15.18 -11.74
CA LEU A 32 2.98 15.70 -10.88
C LEU A 32 4.29 15.84 -11.64
N ASP A 33 5.29 16.39 -10.96
CA ASP A 33 6.62 16.69 -11.52
C ASP A 33 7.58 15.50 -11.54
N GLU A 34 7.27 14.45 -10.77
CA GLU A 34 8.12 13.27 -10.62
C GLU A 34 7.32 11.97 -10.63
N VAL A 35 8.00 10.86 -10.88
CA VAL A 35 7.46 9.50 -10.76
C VAL A 35 7.18 9.16 -9.30
N ALA A 36 6.13 8.39 -9.05
CA ALA A 36 5.75 7.88 -7.73
C ALA A 36 5.57 8.96 -6.65
N ASN A 37 5.24 10.20 -7.03
CA ASN A 37 5.20 11.35 -6.11
C ASN A 37 3.84 11.57 -5.40
N ASP A 38 2.93 10.58 -5.42
CA ASP A 38 1.69 10.59 -4.61
C ASP A 38 1.61 9.30 -3.75
N THR A 39 0.61 8.47 -3.90
CA THR A 39 0.36 7.28 -3.05
C THR A 39 1.54 6.28 -3.02
N SER A 40 2.32 6.20 -4.09
CA SER A 40 3.52 5.34 -4.18
C SER A 40 4.77 5.93 -3.51
N PHE A 41 4.74 7.19 -3.06
CA PHE A 41 5.91 7.91 -2.53
C PHE A 41 6.45 7.32 -1.22
N ALA A 42 5.56 7.08 -0.26
CA ALA A 42 5.97 6.68 1.08
C ALA A 42 5.00 5.68 1.71
N ASN A 43 4.64 4.64 0.96
CA ASN A 43 3.91 3.51 1.50
C ASN A 43 4.78 2.70 2.50
N ALA A 44 4.18 1.71 3.18
CA ALA A 44 4.88 0.92 4.19
C ALA A 44 5.95 -0.05 3.62
N GLY A 45 6.05 -0.19 2.30
CA GLY A 45 7.05 -1.04 1.63
C GLY A 45 6.90 -2.53 1.87
N MET A 46 5.73 -2.99 2.29
CA MET A 46 5.44 -4.39 2.57
C MET A 46 5.14 -5.16 1.29
N LEU A 47 5.80 -6.28 1.09
CA LEU A 47 5.58 -7.26 0.03
C LEU A 47 5.16 -8.57 0.71
N THR A 48 3.90 -8.66 1.13
CA THR A 48 3.40 -9.63 2.09
C THR A 48 2.19 -10.41 1.57
N PRO A 49 2.39 -11.40 0.68
CA PRO A 49 1.30 -12.23 0.17
C PRO A 49 0.51 -12.95 1.26
N GLY A 50 1.16 -13.34 2.36
CA GLY A 50 0.52 -14.01 3.49
C GLY A 50 -0.42 -13.11 4.29
N TYR A 51 -0.15 -11.80 4.31
CA TYR A 51 -0.97 -10.79 4.98
C TYR A 51 -2.07 -10.23 4.08
N ALA A 52 -2.04 -10.49 2.76
CA ALA A 52 -3.01 -9.96 1.81
C ALA A 52 -4.44 -10.43 2.16
N SER A 53 -5.28 -9.49 2.59
CA SER A 53 -6.62 -9.79 3.07
C SER A 53 -7.56 -8.59 2.86
N PRO A 54 -8.83 -8.82 2.46
CA PRO A 54 -9.77 -7.73 2.28
C PRO A 54 -10.15 -7.07 3.60
N TRP A 55 -10.39 -5.77 3.57
CA TRP A 55 -10.89 -5.04 4.75
C TRP A 55 -12.34 -5.37 5.08
N ALA A 56 -13.13 -5.76 4.08
CA ALA A 56 -14.52 -6.19 4.24
C ALA A 56 -14.58 -7.60 4.86
N ALA A 57 -14.29 -7.70 6.16
CA ALA A 57 -14.27 -8.94 6.91
C ALA A 57 -15.53 -9.13 7.78
N PRO A 58 -15.92 -10.38 8.10
CA PRO A 58 -16.95 -10.65 9.08
C PRO A 58 -16.63 -9.97 10.42
N GLY A 59 -17.62 -9.27 11.00
CA GLY A 59 -17.43 -8.56 12.28
C GLY A 59 -16.68 -7.23 12.19
N VAL A 60 -16.27 -6.77 11.01
CA VAL A 60 -15.53 -5.51 10.80
C VAL A 60 -16.26 -4.30 11.40
N VAL A 61 -17.59 -4.25 11.34
CA VAL A 61 -18.37 -3.14 11.94
C VAL A 61 -18.14 -3.05 13.44
N LYS A 62 -18.20 -4.20 14.17
CA LYS A 62 -17.92 -4.26 15.60
C LYS A 62 -16.47 -3.88 15.91
N GLN A 63 -15.55 -4.36 15.11
CA GLN A 63 -14.11 -4.06 15.23
C GLN A 63 -13.84 -2.57 14.95
N SER A 64 -14.45 -1.98 13.92
CA SER A 64 -14.35 -0.56 13.59
C SER A 64 -14.84 0.33 14.72
N LEU A 65 -15.97 -0.02 15.37
CA LEU A 65 -16.47 0.71 16.53
C LEU A 65 -15.49 0.65 17.73
N LYS A 66 -14.81 -0.48 17.92
CA LYS A 66 -13.74 -0.62 18.92
C LYS A 66 -12.53 0.27 18.55
N MET A 67 -12.12 0.27 17.29
CA MET A 67 -11.00 1.07 16.79
C MET A 67 -11.26 2.58 16.86
N LEU A 68 -12.47 3.03 16.55
CA LEU A 68 -12.87 4.45 16.66
C LEU A 68 -12.80 4.98 18.09
N ARG A 69 -12.96 4.10 19.10
CA ARG A 69 -12.87 4.43 20.52
C ARG A 69 -11.48 4.22 21.11
N ALA A 70 -10.57 3.59 20.38
CA ALA A 70 -9.21 3.37 20.84
C ALA A 70 -8.45 4.70 20.96
N PRO A 71 -7.58 4.86 21.97
CA PRO A 71 -6.81 6.09 22.16
C PRO A 71 -5.98 6.49 20.92
N ALA A 72 -5.37 5.52 20.27
CA ALA A 72 -4.51 5.73 19.10
C ALA A 72 -5.26 5.79 17.76
N LYS A 73 -6.58 5.58 17.75
CA LYS A 73 -7.47 5.70 16.56
C LYS A 73 -6.86 5.17 15.27
N PRO A 74 -6.58 3.86 15.16
CA PRO A 74 -6.05 3.28 13.92
C PRO A 74 -7.01 3.43 12.73
N LEU A 75 -8.29 3.66 13.01
CA LEU A 75 -9.33 3.99 12.04
C LEU A 75 -10.01 5.29 12.45
N VAL A 76 -10.14 6.20 11.48
CA VAL A 76 -10.87 7.48 11.62
C VAL A 76 -11.92 7.53 10.51
N ILE A 77 -13.17 7.79 10.88
CA ILE A 77 -14.26 8.02 9.92
C ILE A 77 -14.82 9.41 10.20
N LYS A 78 -14.66 10.31 9.23
CA LYS A 78 -15.25 11.64 9.24
C LYS A 78 -16.23 11.75 8.09
N PRO A 79 -17.50 12.14 8.33
CA PRO A 79 -18.43 12.42 7.25
C PRO A 79 -17.84 13.52 6.34
N ASP A 80 -17.72 13.22 5.04
CA ASP A 80 -17.27 14.19 4.03
C ASP A 80 -18.42 14.91 3.33
N GLY A 81 -19.66 14.58 3.72
CA GLY A 81 -20.89 15.14 3.15
C GLY A 81 -21.27 14.54 1.77
N SER A 82 -20.51 13.59 1.24
CA SER A 82 -20.78 13.03 -0.08
C SER A 82 -21.67 11.78 -0.02
N LEU A 83 -22.49 11.60 -1.06
CA LEU A 83 -23.23 10.35 -1.28
C LEU A 83 -22.28 9.20 -1.67
N GLU A 84 -21.10 9.50 -2.17
CA GLU A 84 -20.08 8.52 -2.54
C GLU A 84 -19.58 7.77 -1.32
N GLN A 85 -19.27 8.48 -0.21
CA GLN A 85 -18.85 7.84 1.04
C GLN A 85 -19.92 6.89 1.57
N ILE A 86 -21.19 7.33 1.58
CA ILE A 86 -22.32 6.54 2.06
C ILE A 86 -22.51 5.29 1.20
N LYS A 87 -22.50 5.43 -0.13
CA LYS A 87 -22.62 4.31 -1.07
C LYS A 87 -21.46 3.32 -0.89
N TRP A 88 -20.23 3.81 -0.79
CA TRP A 88 -19.05 2.98 -0.61
C TRP A 88 -19.12 2.17 0.69
N LEU A 89 -19.45 2.81 1.81
CA LEU A 89 -19.62 2.15 3.11
C LEU A 89 -20.73 1.09 3.08
N TRP A 90 -21.83 1.40 2.42
CA TRP A 90 -22.96 0.46 2.28
C TRP A 90 -22.58 -0.76 1.41
N GLN A 91 -21.87 -0.55 0.32
CA GLN A 91 -21.35 -1.62 -0.52
C GLN A 91 -20.33 -2.47 0.26
N MET A 92 -19.39 -1.85 0.96
CA MET A 92 -18.44 -2.54 1.81
C MET A 92 -19.13 -3.42 2.85
N TYR A 93 -20.19 -2.91 3.49
CA TYR A 93 -20.98 -3.70 4.43
C TYR A 93 -21.59 -4.96 3.78
N GLY A 94 -22.04 -4.88 2.55
CA GLY A 94 -22.54 -6.02 1.76
C GLY A 94 -21.48 -7.12 1.54
N PHE A 95 -20.20 -6.77 1.48
CA PHE A 95 -19.10 -7.72 1.36
C PHE A 95 -18.63 -8.29 2.70
N CYS A 96 -19.06 -7.75 3.85
CA CYS A 96 -18.64 -8.18 5.19
C CYS A 96 -19.29 -9.50 5.63
N ASN A 97 -19.15 -10.55 4.83
CA ASN A 97 -19.63 -11.90 5.15
C ASN A 97 -18.56 -12.95 4.84
N ALA A 98 -18.65 -14.11 5.50
CA ALA A 98 -17.61 -15.15 5.43
C ALA A 98 -17.33 -15.68 4.01
N THR A 99 -18.38 -15.82 3.18
CA THR A 99 -18.24 -16.34 1.82
C THR A 99 -17.45 -15.39 0.92
N GLN A 100 -17.83 -14.10 0.90
CA GLN A 100 -17.13 -13.08 0.11
C GLN A 100 -15.72 -12.85 0.63
N PHE A 101 -15.56 -12.78 1.95
CA PHE A 101 -14.25 -12.64 2.57
C PHE A 101 -13.27 -13.77 2.16
N LYS A 102 -13.70 -15.04 2.29
CA LYS A 102 -12.85 -16.19 1.90
C LYS A 102 -12.49 -16.12 0.41
N ARG A 103 -13.47 -15.85 -0.45
CA ARG A 103 -13.25 -15.72 -1.90
C ARG A 103 -12.26 -14.61 -2.24
N ASN A 104 -12.48 -13.40 -1.71
CA ASN A 104 -11.65 -12.23 -2.02
C ASN A 104 -10.24 -12.38 -1.45
N ARG A 105 -10.11 -12.97 -0.25
CA ARG A 105 -8.79 -13.26 0.36
C ARG A 105 -7.96 -14.20 -0.52
N ILE A 106 -8.57 -15.24 -1.10
CA ILE A 106 -7.88 -16.16 -2.02
C ILE A 106 -7.39 -15.40 -3.25
N HIS A 107 -8.23 -14.58 -3.87
CA HIS A 107 -7.84 -13.81 -5.06
C HIS A 107 -6.72 -12.81 -4.74
N MET A 108 -6.82 -12.08 -3.63
CA MET A 108 -5.78 -11.14 -3.20
C MET A 108 -4.45 -11.86 -2.94
N HIS A 109 -4.47 -13.00 -2.24
CA HIS A 109 -3.27 -13.79 -2.00
C HIS A 109 -2.63 -14.28 -3.31
N GLN A 110 -3.42 -14.81 -4.25
CA GLN A 110 -2.93 -15.26 -5.55
C GLN A 110 -2.30 -14.13 -6.35
N LEU A 111 -2.96 -12.96 -6.39
CA LEU A 111 -2.44 -11.76 -7.06
C LEU A 111 -1.13 -11.29 -6.42
N ALA A 112 -1.08 -11.23 -5.08
CA ALA A 112 0.11 -10.82 -4.35
C ALA A 112 1.30 -11.78 -4.57
N LYS A 113 1.04 -13.10 -4.55
CA LYS A 113 2.05 -14.11 -4.86
C LYS A 113 2.57 -14.00 -6.29
N THR A 114 1.68 -13.80 -7.27
CA THR A 114 2.06 -13.58 -8.66
C THR A 114 2.91 -12.31 -8.79
N THR A 115 2.51 -11.24 -8.11
CA THR A 115 3.25 -9.97 -8.10
C THR A 115 4.66 -10.15 -7.54
N LEU A 116 4.82 -10.89 -6.43
CA LEU A 116 6.14 -11.14 -5.83
C LEU A 116 7.05 -11.93 -6.79
N ASN A 117 6.52 -12.95 -7.46
CA ASN A 117 7.28 -13.71 -8.46
C ASN A 117 7.75 -12.82 -9.62
N LEU A 118 6.85 -12.00 -10.17
CA LEU A 118 7.19 -11.05 -11.24
C LEU A 118 8.20 -10.00 -10.78
N LEU A 119 8.14 -9.58 -9.51
CA LEU A 119 9.13 -8.67 -8.94
C LEU A 119 10.52 -9.31 -8.86
N HIS A 120 10.61 -10.59 -8.48
CA HIS A 120 11.86 -11.34 -8.49
C HIS A 120 12.45 -11.45 -9.91
N GLU A 121 11.61 -11.75 -10.89
CA GLU A 121 12.02 -11.79 -12.31
C GLU A 121 12.57 -10.43 -12.75
N LEU A 122 11.86 -9.33 -12.45
CA LEU A 122 12.31 -7.98 -12.79
C LEU A 122 13.61 -7.60 -12.08
N LYS A 123 13.75 -7.95 -10.81
CA LYS A 123 14.99 -7.71 -10.05
C LYS A 123 16.18 -8.40 -10.66
N GLN A 124 16.01 -9.65 -11.12
CA GLN A 124 17.08 -10.39 -11.80
C GLN A 124 17.37 -9.83 -13.20
N GLU A 125 16.33 -9.52 -13.98
CA GLU A 125 16.44 -9.01 -15.35
C GLU A 125 17.11 -7.62 -15.41
N LEU A 126 16.75 -6.73 -14.49
CA LEU A 126 17.11 -5.30 -14.54
C LEU A 126 18.11 -4.89 -13.45
N SER A 127 18.57 -5.81 -12.60
CA SER A 127 19.47 -5.52 -11.49
C SER A 127 18.99 -4.38 -10.57
N LEU A 128 17.68 -4.36 -10.26
CA LEU A 128 17.05 -3.30 -9.46
C LEU A 128 17.49 -3.37 -7.99
N ASP A 129 17.90 -2.23 -7.43
CA ASP A 129 18.19 -2.05 -6.01
C ASP A 129 17.20 -1.04 -5.39
N TYR A 130 16.18 -1.56 -4.73
CA TYR A 130 15.11 -0.78 -4.09
C TYR A 130 15.07 -1.02 -2.56
N HIS A 131 16.22 -1.26 -1.93
CA HIS A 131 16.34 -1.64 -0.52
C HIS A 131 15.54 -2.91 -0.18
N GLY A 132 15.41 -3.84 -1.15
CA GLY A 132 14.66 -5.08 -0.96
C GLY A 132 15.30 -6.01 0.05
N LEU A 133 14.54 -6.43 1.08
CA LEU A 133 14.96 -7.38 2.11
C LEU A 133 14.02 -8.59 2.13
N GLN A 134 14.59 -9.78 2.10
CA GLN A 134 13.87 -11.07 2.27
C GLN A 134 14.03 -11.53 3.72
N ALA A 135 13.42 -10.84 4.65
CA ALA A 135 13.60 -11.06 6.08
C ALA A 135 12.30 -11.49 6.80
N GLY A 136 11.21 -11.66 6.05
CA GLY A 136 9.89 -11.95 6.60
C GLY A 136 9.18 -10.72 7.16
N THR A 137 7.92 -10.94 7.59
CA THR A 137 7.12 -9.95 8.34
C THR A 137 6.78 -10.52 9.70
N LEU A 138 6.91 -9.72 10.75
CA LEU A 138 6.57 -10.08 12.11
C LEU A 138 5.33 -9.28 12.56
N GLU A 139 4.15 -9.94 12.65
CA GLU A 139 2.94 -9.31 13.19
C GLU A 139 2.88 -9.54 14.71
N VAL A 140 3.03 -8.47 15.51
CA VAL A 140 3.01 -8.53 16.98
C VAL A 140 1.64 -8.26 17.56
N PHE A 141 1.25 -9.04 18.57
CA PHE A 141 -0.03 -8.98 19.26
C PHE A 141 0.17 -8.50 20.70
N ARG A 142 -0.21 -7.26 21.01
CA ARG A 142 -0.04 -6.70 22.35
C ARG A 142 -0.95 -7.38 23.38
N ALA A 143 -2.22 -7.58 23.04
CA ALA A 143 -3.19 -8.18 23.93
C ALA A 143 -3.15 -9.72 23.88
N PRO A 144 -3.16 -10.42 25.06
CA PRO A 144 -3.18 -11.89 25.10
C PRO A 144 -4.38 -12.52 24.37
N ALA A 145 -5.54 -11.86 24.38
CA ALA A 145 -6.74 -12.34 23.70
C ALA A 145 -6.60 -12.32 22.18
N ASP A 146 -5.98 -11.26 21.61
CA ASP A 146 -5.74 -11.16 20.17
C ASP A 146 -4.69 -12.18 19.74
N TRP A 147 -3.66 -12.42 20.57
CA TRP A 147 -2.67 -13.46 20.35
C TRP A 147 -3.29 -14.86 20.34
N GLN A 148 -4.14 -15.18 21.32
CA GLN A 148 -4.84 -16.45 21.37
C GLN A 148 -5.75 -16.65 20.14
N GLN A 149 -6.41 -15.60 19.69
CA GLN A 149 -7.21 -15.66 18.46
C GLN A 149 -6.34 -15.94 17.23
N CYS A 150 -5.18 -15.28 17.09
CA CYS A 150 -4.23 -15.53 16.01
C CYS A 150 -3.76 -17.00 15.97
N GLN A 151 -3.42 -17.56 17.13
CA GLN A 151 -3.01 -18.97 17.24
C GLN A 151 -4.08 -19.95 16.76
N ASN A 152 -5.37 -19.59 16.92
CA ASN A 152 -6.50 -20.40 16.49
C ASN A 152 -6.91 -20.15 15.02
N ASP A 153 -6.39 -19.12 14.35
CA ASP A 153 -6.80 -18.69 12.99
C ASP A 153 -5.67 -18.83 11.97
N THR A 154 -4.94 -19.95 12.02
CA THR A 154 -3.86 -20.27 11.06
C THR A 154 -4.29 -21.16 9.91
N ASP A 155 -5.56 -21.59 9.88
CA ASP A 155 -6.06 -22.51 8.86
C ASP A 155 -5.82 -22.03 7.44
N PHE A 156 -6.08 -20.75 7.17
CA PHE A 156 -5.83 -20.18 5.84
C PHE A 156 -4.35 -20.26 5.44
N LEU A 157 -3.43 -20.01 6.36
CA LEU A 157 -2.00 -20.08 6.11
C LEU A 157 -1.59 -21.52 5.78
N ASN A 158 -2.09 -22.47 6.55
CA ASN A 158 -1.85 -23.91 6.34
C ASN A 158 -2.45 -24.40 5.01
N GLU A 159 -3.72 -24.08 4.73
CA GLU A 159 -4.43 -24.45 3.50
C GLU A 159 -3.72 -23.96 2.22
N HIS A 160 -3.04 -22.81 2.28
CA HIS A 160 -2.38 -22.17 1.13
C HIS A 160 -0.85 -22.32 1.12
N GLY A 161 -0.31 -23.13 2.06
CA GLY A 161 1.12 -23.42 2.15
C GLY A 161 1.98 -22.18 2.42
N ILE A 162 1.43 -21.21 3.18
CA ILE A 162 2.15 -20.00 3.56
C ILE A 162 3.05 -20.33 4.75
N ALA A 163 4.36 -20.23 4.55
CA ALA A 163 5.35 -20.53 5.59
C ALA A 163 5.23 -19.49 6.73
N HIS A 164 4.97 -19.98 7.93
CA HIS A 164 4.77 -19.13 9.09
C HIS A 164 5.20 -19.78 10.41
N ASP A 165 5.52 -18.95 11.38
CA ASP A 165 5.85 -19.37 12.74
C ASP A 165 5.02 -18.58 13.77
N LEU A 166 4.58 -19.27 14.82
CA LEU A 166 3.98 -18.67 16.00
C LEU A 166 5.05 -18.52 17.08
N LEU A 167 5.44 -17.29 17.39
CA LEU A 167 6.60 -16.98 18.22
C LEU A 167 6.22 -16.39 19.58
N SER A 168 6.91 -16.82 20.64
CA SER A 168 6.91 -16.08 21.90
C SER A 168 7.70 -14.77 21.76
N PRO A 169 7.44 -13.76 22.62
CA PRO A 169 8.17 -12.50 22.57
C PRO A 169 9.72 -12.67 22.60
N GLN A 170 10.21 -13.61 23.38
CA GLN A 170 11.65 -13.89 23.51
C GLN A 170 12.23 -14.51 22.23
N HIS A 171 11.45 -15.35 21.53
CA HIS A 171 11.90 -15.92 20.25
C HIS A 171 11.91 -14.86 19.13
N CYS A 172 11.07 -13.82 19.22
CA CYS A 172 11.09 -12.72 18.23
C CYS A 172 12.43 -11.99 18.18
N GLN A 173 13.16 -11.89 19.32
CA GLN A 173 14.47 -11.24 19.40
C GLN A 173 15.56 -11.95 18.59
N GLN A 174 15.33 -13.19 18.13
CA GLN A 174 16.25 -13.87 17.21
C GLN A 174 16.19 -13.26 15.79
N PHE A 175 15.07 -12.66 15.43
CA PHE A 175 14.83 -12.02 14.12
C PHE A 175 14.94 -10.50 14.21
N GLU A 176 14.49 -9.93 15.32
CA GLU A 176 14.42 -8.50 15.61
C GLU A 176 15.13 -8.22 16.94
N GLN A 177 16.46 -8.07 16.90
CA GLN A 177 17.28 -7.96 18.13
C GLN A 177 16.91 -6.73 18.98
N GLY A 178 16.53 -5.63 18.33
CA GLY A 178 16.17 -4.38 19.00
C GLY A 178 14.75 -4.32 19.55
N ILE A 179 13.92 -5.36 19.31
CA ILE A 179 12.50 -5.32 19.71
C ILE A 179 12.32 -5.45 21.23
N ASP A 180 11.47 -4.59 21.81
CA ASP A 180 11.08 -4.72 23.23
C ASP A 180 10.04 -5.83 23.42
N ALA A 181 10.53 -7.02 23.79
CA ALA A 181 9.71 -8.20 24.03
C ALA A 181 8.70 -8.07 25.19
N GLN A 182 8.75 -7.00 25.99
CA GLN A 182 7.80 -6.77 27.08
C GLN A 182 6.51 -6.10 26.60
N LYS A 183 6.47 -5.60 25.39
CA LYS A 183 5.36 -4.81 24.84
C LYS A 183 4.26 -5.62 24.17
N PHE A 184 4.46 -6.93 23.97
CA PHE A 184 3.48 -7.79 23.29
C PHE A 184 3.46 -9.21 23.87
N SER A 185 2.41 -9.97 23.56
CA SER A 185 2.14 -11.31 24.11
C SER A 185 2.63 -12.43 23.21
N GLY A 186 2.84 -12.18 21.94
CA GLY A 186 3.32 -13.13 20.93
C GLY A 186 3.27 -12.52 19.54
N ALA A 187 3.79 -13.24 18.56
CA ALA A 187 3.85 -12.78 17.19
C ALA A 187 3.63 -13.93 16.19
N LEU A 188 3.03 -13.57 15.05
CA LEU A 188 3.00 -14.38 13.84
C LEU A 188 4.11 -13.88 12.91
N ARG A 189 5.02 -14.77 12.51
CA ARG A 189 6.02 -14.49 11.51
C ARG A 189 5.62 -15.12 10.19
N LEU A 190 5.59 -14.33 9.12
CA LEU A 190 5.41 -14.78 7.74
C LEU A 190 6.79 -14.83 7.09
N ASN A 191 7.30 -16.05 6.84
CA ASN A 191 8.73 -16.28 6.58
C ASN A 191 9.18 -15.80 5.20
N ASP A 192 8.32 -15.90 4.20
CA ASP A 192 8.63 -15.62 2.80
C ASP A 192 8.29 -14.18 2.39
N ASP A 193 7.81 -13.38 3.34
CA ASP A 193 7.49 -11.97 3.10
C ASP A 193 8.75 -11.15 2.91
N GLU A 194 8.61 -10.06 2.14
CA GLU A 194 9.71 -9.17 1.79
C GLU A 194 9.34 -7.71 2.03
N THR A 195 10.33 -6.86 1.93
CA THR A 195 10.17 -5.41 1.99
C THR A 195 10.85 -4.76 0.79
N GLY A 196 10.46 -3.52 0.48
CA GLY A 196 11.15 -2.73 -0.54
C GLY A 196 10.61 -1.31 -0.63
N ASP A 197 11.47 -0.38 -1.05
CA ASP A 197 11.08 1.00 -1.29
C ASP A 197 10.38 1.12 -2.65
N CYS A 198 9.07 1.33 -2.60
CA CYS A 198 8.20 1.43 -3.77
C CYS A 198 8.59 2.62 -4.68
N ARG A 199 9.00 3.76 -4.10
CA ARG A 199 9.42 4.92 -4.87
C ARG A 199 10.74 4.62 -5.61
N LEU A 200 11.73 4.14 -4.90
CA LEU A 200 13.04 3.81 -5.48
C LEU A 200 12.91 2.75 -6.59
N PHE A 201 12.05 1.74 -6.38
CA PHE A 201 11.72 0.77 -7.43
C PHE A 201 11.11 1.44 -8.66
N ALA A 202 10.10 2.32 -8.47
CA ALA A 202 9.44 2.99 -9.59
C ALA A 202 10.38 3.94 -10.34
N GLU A 203 11.27 4.65 -9.64
CA GLU A 203 12.29 5.52 -10.23
C GLU A 203 13.25 4.72 -11.13
N GLN A 204 13.79 3.60 -10.65
CA GLN A 204 14.69 2.76 -11.43
C GLN A 204 13.98 2.11 -12.61
N LEU A 205 12.78 1.56 -12.41
CA LEU A 205 12.01 0.98 -13.51
C LEU A 205 11.64 2.03 -14.58
N THR A 206 11.40 3.28 -14.18
CA THR A 206 11.18 4.40 -15.12
C THR A 206 12.39 4.64 -16.01
N GLN A 207 13.60 4.60 -15.45
CA GLN A 207 14.83 4.73 -16.24
C GLN A 207 14.94 3.62 -17.30
N HIS A 208 14.60 2.39 -16.94
CA HIS A 208 14.56 1.28 -17.91
C HIS A 208 13.46 1.46 -18.95
N CYS A 209 12.27 1.94 -18.58
CA CYS A 209 11.21 2.27 -19.53
C CYS A 209 11.67 3.35 -20.55
N GLN A 210 12.32 4.41 -20.06
CA GLN A 210 12.85 5.47 -20.92
C GLN A 210 13.95 4.97 -21.86
N ALA A 211 14.86 4.14 -21.36
CA ALA A 211 15.89 3.51 -22.16
C ALA A 211 15.30 2.57 -23.23
N ALA A 212 14.14 1.95 -22.96
CA ALA A 212 13.38 1.14 -23.92
C ALA A 212 12.47 1.98 -24.85
N GLY A 213 12.52 3.32 -24.77
CA GLY A 213 11.82 4.22 -25.69
C GLY A 213 10.46 4.75 -25.19
N ALA A 214 10.10 4.57 -23.94
CA ALA A 214 8.92 5.22 -23.38
C ALA A 214 9.11 6.72 -23.23
N VAL A 215 8.04 7.48 -23.50
CA VAL A 215 7.99 8.93 -23.27
C VAL A 215 7.24 9.19 -21.97
N PHE A 216 7.83 10.00 -21.08
CA PHE A 216 7.18 10.44 -19.84
C PHE A 216 6.89 11.95 -19.94
N LEU A 217 5.62 12.32 -19.79
CA LEU A 217 5.14 13.69 -19.78
C LEU A 217 4.71 14.03 -18.35
N PHE A 218 5.61 14.68 -17.60
CA PHE A 218 5.34 15.17 -16.25
C PHE A 218 4.67 16.55 -16.27
N GLN A 219 3.97 16.92 -15.19
CA GLN A 219 3.19 18.15 -15.08
C GLN A 219 2.07 18.25 -16.13
N HIS A 220 1.56 17.10 -16.57
CA HIS A 220 0.52 16.97 -17.57
C HIS A 220 -0.71 16.25 -16.95
N ALA A 221 -1.61 17.04 -16.34
CA ALA A 221 -2.82 16.48 -15.76
C ALA A 221 -3.83 16.08 -16.84
N VAL A 222 -4.13 14.79 -16.96
CA VAL A 222 -5.23 14.31 -17.80
C VAL A 222 -6.56 14.71 -17.17
N THR A 223 -7.39 15.44 -17.91
CA THR A 223 -8.69 15.95 -17.45
C THR A 223 -9.85 15.09 -17.93
N GLU A 224 -9.74 14.49 -19.11
CA GLU A 224 -10.81 13.68 -19.72
C GLU A 224 -10.23 12.59 -20.63
N LEU A 225 -11.02 11.54 -20.84
CA LEU A 225 -10.80 10.61 -21.94
C LEU A 225 -11.37 11.21 -23.23
N TRP A 226 -10.57 11.23 -24.31
CA TRP A 226 -11.04 11.65 -25.61
C TRP A 226 -11.76 10.52 -26.32
N LEU A 227 -13.03 10.74 -26.65
CA LEU A 227 -13.89 9.78 -27.34
C LEU A 227 -14.19 10.24 -28.77
N GLU A 228 -14.23 9.28 -29.69
CA GLU A 228 -14.85 9.40 -31.00
C GLU A 228 -16.00 8.40 -31.07
N GLY A 229 -17.24 8.89 -30.97
CA GLY A 229 -18.39 8.04 -30.72
C GLY A 229 -18.30 7.35 -29.35
N GLN A 230 -18.22 6.02 -29.33
CA GLN A 230 -18.04 5.22 -28.12
C GLN A 230 -16.63 4.65 -27.97
N THR A 231 -15.70 5.07 -28.81
CA THR A 231 -14.32 4.56 -28.84
C THR A 231 -13.39 5.57 -28.21
N VAL A 232 -12.55 5.13 -27.24
CA VAL A 232 -11.46 5.95 -26.71
C VAL A 232 -10.38 6.09 -27.77
N ARG A 233 -9.98 7.35 -28.07
CA ARG A 233 -8.95 7.72 -29.04
C ARG A 233 -7.75 8.40 -28.42
N GLY A 234 -7.76 8.57 -27.12
CA GLY A 234 -6.68 9.22 -26.39
C GLY A 234 -7.16 9.92 -25.14
N VAL A 235 -6.42 10.94 -24.73
CA VAL A 235 -6.70 11.73 -23.51
C VAL A 235 -6.60 13.22 -23.78
N LYS A 236 -7.27 14.04 -22.96
CA LYS A 236 -7.12 15.50 -22.95
C LYS A 236 -6.25 15.93 -21.79
N VAL A 237 -5.32 16.85 -22.08
CA VAL A 237 -4.43 17.48 -21.11
C VAL A 237 -4.56 18.99 -21.30
N GLY A 238 -5.33 19.65 -20.41
CA GLY A 238 -5.73 21.03 -20.64
C GLY A 238 -6.49 21.18 -21.97
N GLU A 239 -5.99 22.02 -22.88
CA GLU A 239 -6.56 22.23 -24.22
C GLU A 239 -5.99 21.28 -25.28
N GLN A 240 -4.94 20.52 -24.94
CA GLN A 240 -4.29 19.61 -25.88
C GLN A 240 -4.95 18.22 -25.86
N THR A 241 -4.96 17.58 -27.02
CA THR A 241 -5.42 16.18 -27.16
C THR A 241 -4.23 15.33 -27.55
N LEU A 242 -3.98 14.26 -26.78
CA LEU A 242 -2.97 13.25 -27.09
C LEU A 242 -3.67 12.02 -27.63
N ALA A 243 -3.39 11.69 -28.90
CA ALA A 243 -4.00 10.53 -29.57
C ALA A 243 -3.29 9.23 -29.17
N ALA A 244 -4.05 8.15 -29.03
CA ALA A 244 -3.56 6.81 -28.76
C ALA A 244 -4.53 5.74 -29.27
N ASP A 245 -4.01 4.55 -29.56
CA ASP A 245 -4.83 3.39 -29.90
C ASP A 245 -5.56 2.84 -28.66
N HIS A 246 -4.91 2.88 -27.50
CA HIS A 246 -5.45 2.45 -26.20
C HIS A 246 -5.00 3.36 -25.05
N VAL A 247 -5.77 3.37 -23.97
CA VAL A 247 -5.47 4.11 -22.74
C VAL A 247 -5.53 3.16 -21.55
N VAL A 248 -4.48 3.16 -20.74
CA VAL A 248 -4.41 2.47 -19.44
C VAL A 248 -4.56 3.51 -18.33
N LEU A 249 -5.57 3.34 -17.48
CA LEU A 249 -5.79 4.23 -16.34
C LEU A 249 -5.11 3.68 -15.09
N SER A 250 -4.06 4.34 -14.64
CA SER A 250 -3.28 4.01 -13.43
C SER A 250 -3.21 5.20 -12.47
N ALA A 251 -4.23 6.07 -12.51
CA ALA A 251 -4.28 7.34 -11.77
C ALA A 251 -4.76 7.18 -10.31
N GLY A 252 -4.63 5.99 -9.70
CA GLY A 252 -5.04 5.75 -8.32
C GLY A 252 -6.50 6.14 -8.07
N CYS A 253 -6.76 6.91 -7.02
CA CYS A 253 -8.10 7.40 -6.71
C CYS A 253 -8.71 8.27 -7.82
N TYR A 254 -7.89 8.97 -8.60
CA TYR A 254 -8.36 9.85 -9.68
C TYR A 254 -8.91 9.08 -10.88
N THR A 255 -8.66 7.78 -10.99
CA THR A 255 -9.23 6.90 -12.03
C THR A 255 -10.76 6.97 -12.06
N GLN A 256 -11.41 7.03 -10.90
CA GLN A 256 -12.86 7.19 -10.80
C GLN A 256 -13.35 8.47 -11.50
N LYS A 257 -12.68 9.60 -11.25
CA LYS A 257 -13.04 10.90 -11.84
C LYS A 257 -12.90 10.89 -13.36
N LEU A 258 -11.83 10.28 -13.87
CA LEU A 258 -11.62 10.14 -15.31
C LEU A 258 -12.69 9.27 -15.97
N LEU A 259 -13.05 8.15 -15.36
CA LEU A 259 -14.11 7.26 -15.87
C LEU A 259 -15.49 7.90 -15.83
N GLN A 260 -15.78 8.76 -14.85
CA GLN A 260 -17.02 9.53 -14.78
C GLN A 260 -17.21 10.46 -15.98
N THR A 261 -16.14 10.97 -16.60
CA THR A 261 -16.23 11.83 -17.79
C THR A 261 -16.84 11.11 -19.00
N VAL A 262 -16.79 9.77 -19.00
CA VAL A 262 -17.34 8.91 -20.05
C VAL A 262 -18.53 8.06 -19.57
N GLY A 263 -19.13 8.42 -18.42
CA GLY A 263 -20.33 7.77 -17.87
C GLY A 263 -20.08 6.44 -17.17
N ILE A 264 -18.82 6.04 -16.95
CA ILE A 264 -18.47 4.80 -16.23
C ILE A 264 -18.29 5.13 -14.75
N GLN A 265 -18.94 4.35 -13.89
CA GLN A 265 -18.81 4.46 -12.44
C GLN A 265 -18.07 3.25 -11.88
N VAL A 266 -17.01 3.51 -11.14
CA VAL A 266 -16.26 2.50 -10.37
C VAL A 266 -16.26 2.90 -8.89
N PRO A 267 -16.44 1.96 -7.97
CA PRO A 267 -16.57 2.27 -6.55
C PRO A 267 -15.21 2.43 -5.86
N ILE A 268 -14.37 3.32 -6.37
CA ILE A 268 -13.08 3.64 -5.74
C ILE A 268 -13.29 4.81 -4.77
N TYR A 269 -12.92 4.63 -3.50
CA TYR A 269 -12.96 5.69 -2.49
C TYR A 269 -11.56 5.96 -1.93
N PRO A 270 -11.17 7.26 -1.74
CA PRO A 270 -9.87 7.60 -1.21
C PRO A 270 -9.81 7.33 0.30
N ILE A 271 -8.99 6.36 0.72
CA ILE A 271 -8.69 6.14 2.13
C ILE A 271 -7.30 6.66 2.42
N LYS A 272 -7.23 7.70 3.25
CA LYS A 272 -5.94 8.27 3.65
C LYS A 272 -5.17 7.29 4.52
N GLY A 273 -3.87 7.21 4.26
CA GLY A 273 -2.89 6.59 5.12
C GLY A 273 -1.80 7.58 5.44
N TYR A 274 -1.19 7.41 6.59
CA TYR A 274 -0.09 8.25 7.04
C TYR A 274 1.16 7.41 7.19
N SER A 275 2.30 8.00 6.89
CA SER A 275 3.59 7.42 7.22
C SER A 275 4.56 8.50 7.68
N MET A 276 5.56 8.07 8.42
CA MET A 276 6.73 8.87 8.71
C MET A 276 7.99 8.13 8.25
N THR A 277 9.01 8.89 7.87
CA THR A 277 10.35 8.39 7.60
C THR A 277 11.30 9.01 8.61
N VAL A 278 12.10 8.17 9.27
CA VAL A 278 13.06 8.63 10.29
C VAL A 278 14.43 8.02 10.06
N PRO A 279 15.53 8.75 10.26
CA PRO A 279 16.86 8.19 10.16
C PRO A 279 17.15 7.27 11.35
N ILE A 280 17.87 6.17 11.09
CA ILE A 280 18.38 5.26 12.12
C ILE A 280 19.56 5.94 12.81
N VAL A 281 19.58 5.92 14.15
CA VAL A 281 20.70 6.42 14.98
C VAL A 281 21.44 5.30 15.70
N ASP A 282 20.78 4.16 15.92
CA ASP A 282 21.39 2.98 16.52
C ASP A 282 21.01 1.73 15.69
N GLU A 283 21.94 1.25 14.90
CA GLU A 283 21.77 0.10 14.01
C GLU A 283 21.44 -1.21 14.76
N ALA A 284 21.96 -1.38 15.97
CA ALA A 284 21.73 -2.57 16.78
C ALA A 284 20.32 -2.64 17.36
N LYS A 285 19.69 -1.47 17.53
CA LYS A 285 18.31 -1.35 18.03
C LYS A 285 17.28 -1.24 16.92
N ALA A 286 17.70 -1.00 15.68
CA ALA A 286 16.80 -0.80 14.55
C ALA A 286 16.15 -2.11 14.09
N PRO A 287 14.93 -2.05 13.50
CA PRO A 287 14.29 -3.23 12.91
C PRO A 287 15.15 -3.83 11.79
N GLN A 288 15.09 -5.15 11.64
CA GLN A 288 15.79 -5.89 10.59
C GLN A 288 14.87 -6.27 9.43
N SER A 289 13.55 -6.27 9.64
CA SER A 289 12.52 -6.62 8.66
C SER A 289 11.36 -5.62 8.69
N THR A 290 10.14 -6.09 8.42
CA THR A 290 8.90 -5.38 8.74
C THR A 290 8.30 -5.94 10.02
N VAL A 291 8.02 -5.06 10.98
CA VAL A 291 7.23 -5.38 12.18
C VAL A 291 5.89 -4.67 12.10
N LEU A 292 4.81 -5.44 12.14
CA LEU A 292 3.43 -4.94 12.10
C LEU A 292 2.79 -5.02 13.50
N ASP A 293 2.39 -3.91 14.05
CA ASP A 293 1.62 -3.86 15.29
C ASP A 293 0.14 -4.12 14.97
N TYR A 294 -0.38 -5.27 15.41
CA TYR A 294 -1.77 -5.66 15.17
C TYR A 294 -2.78 -4.69 15.79
N GLN A 295 -2.51 -4.19 17.00
CA GLN A 295 -3.44 -3.33 17.74
C GLN A 295 -3.53 -1.93 17.13
N TYR A 296 -2.40 -1.35 16.74
CA TYR A 296 -2.33 0.00 16.18
C TYR A 296 -2.48 0.01 14.66
N LYS A 297 -2.39 -1.16 14.00
CA LYS A 297 -2.35 -1.29 12.54
C LYS A 297 -1.25 -0.43 11.91
N VAL A 298 -0.08 -0.47 12.53
CA VAL A 298 1.11 0.29 12.15
C VAL A 298 2.20 -0.69 11.76
N ALA A 299 2.75 -0.50 10.56
CA ALA A 299 3.91 -1.23 10.07
C ALA A 299 5.18 -0.39 10.28
N ILE A 300 6.23 -1.01 10.79
CA ILE A 300 7.57 -0.46 10.98
C ILE A 300 8.49 -1.23 10.06
N THR A 301 9.03 -0.59 9.03
CA THR A 301 9.81 -1.23 7.98
C THR A 301 11.17 -0.56 7.82
N ARG A 302 12.23 -1.36 7.79
CA ARG A 302 13.57 -0.86 7.49
C ARG A 302 13.69 -0.52 5.99
N MET A 303 14.20 0.67 5.67
CA MET A 303 14.47 1.19 4.33
C MET A 303 15.91 1.70 4.25
N GLY A 304 16.88 0.80 4.07
CA GLY A 304 18.29 1.16 4.10
C GLY A 304 18.71 1.76 5.46
N LYS A 305 19.07 3.04 5.47
CA LYS A 305 19.45 3.81 6.69
C LYS A 305 18.28 4.53 7.36
N HIS A 306 17.05 4.28 6.93
CA HIS A 306 15.84 4.90 7.47
C HIS A 306 14.87 3.83 7.93
N ILE A 307 13.94 4.23 8.78
CA ILE A 307 12.77 3.44 9.14
C ILE A 307 11.55 4.14 8.57
N ARG A 308 10.71 3.40 7.84
CA ARG A 308 9.39 3.82 7.40
C ARG A 308 8.36 3.28 8.38
N VAL A 309 7.58 4.16 8.97
CA VAL A 309 6.48 3.79 9.87
C VAL A 309 5.18 4.22 9.23
N GLY A 310 4.33 3.27 8.87
CA GLY A 310 3.10 3.54 8.14
C GLY A 310 1.88 2.92 8.82
N GLY A 311 0.77 3.65 8.84
CA GLY A 311 -0.47 3.14 9.46
C GLY A 311 -1.63 4.10 9.27
N ILE A 312 -2.62 3.93 10.13
CA ILE A 312 -3.83 4.73 10.22
C ILE A 312 -4.62 4.70 8.91
N ALA A 313 -5.92 4.50 9.04
CA ALA A 313 -6.86 4.60 7.94
C ALA A 313 -7.86 5.72 8.24
N GLU A 314 -7.94 6.73 7.39
CA GLU A 314 -8.88 7.83 7.55
C GLU A 314 -9.81 7.94 6.33
N LEU A 315 -11.12 7.77 6.57
CA LEU A 315 -12.19 7.99 5.61
C LEU A 315 -12.72 9.41 5.81
N SER A 316 -12.27 10.36 5.00
CA SER A 316 -12.64 11.77 5.07
C SER A 316 -12.67 12.44 3.69
N GLY A 317 -12.90 11.65 2.64
CA GLY A 317 -12.97 12.13 1.27
C GLY A 317 -11.63 12.65 0.73
N TRP A 318 -11.71 13.67 -0.12
CA TRP A 318 -10.59 14.20 -0.90
C TRP A 318 -9.73 15.25 -0.17
N GLN A 319 -10.02 15.55 1.10
CA GLN A 319 -9.22 16.49 1.86
C GLN A 319 -7.79 15.97 2.02
N ARG A 320 -6.78 16.82 1.84
CA ARG A 320 -5.36 16.45 1.92
C ARG A 320 -4.66 16.97 3.18
N ASP A 321 -5.43 17.31 4.22
CA ASP A 321 -4.87 17.81 5.46
C ASP A 321 -4.08 16.72 6.20
N LYS A 322 -2.87 17.09 6.63
CA LYS A 322 -2.04 16.25 7.50
C LYS A 322 -2.35 16.58 8.95
N HIS A 323 -2.73 15.61 9.75
CA HIS A 323 -3.00 15.81 11.16
C HIS A 323 -1.76 15.48 12.02
N PRO A 324 -1.16 16.44 12.73
CA PRO A 324 0.05 16.22 13.56
C PRO A 324 -0.11 15.09 14.58
N HIS A 325 -1.29 14.91 15.18
CA HIS A 325 -1.57 13.80 16.10
C HIS A 325 -1.30 12.40 15.49
N ASN A 326 -1.43 12.25 14.17
CA ASN A 326 -1.13 10.97 13.52
C ASN A 326 0.38 10.69 13.56
N LEU A 327 1.23 11.73 13.49
CA LEU A 327 2.67 11.59 13.66
C LEU A 327 3.03 11.12 15.07
N ASP A 328 2.38 11.66 16.10
CA ASP A 328 2.61 11.27 17.49
C ASP A 328 2.32 9.77 17.71
N THR A 329 1.22 9.26 17.12
CA THR A 329 0.89 7.83 17.18
C THR A 329 1.97 6.98 16.51
N LEU A 330 2.47 7.37 15.34
CA LEU A 330 3.51 6.62 14.64
C LEU A 330 4.83 6.63 15.42
N LYS A 331 5.22 7.79 15.98
CA LYS A 331 6.40 7.93 16.86
C LYS A 331 6.29 7.05 18.10
N GLN A 332 5.11 7.07 18.75
CA GLN A 332 4.86 6.25 19.94
C GLN A 332 5.02 4.76 19.63
N VAL A 333 4.42 4.26 18.56
CA VAL A 333 4.48 2.82 18.21
C VAL A 333 5.91 2.40 17.88
N LEU A 334 6.66 3.22 17.14
CA LEU A 334 8.07 2.95 16.87
C LEU A 334 8.88 2.89 18.17
N ASN A 335 8.77 3.89 19.03
CA ASN A 335 9.55 3.96 20.27
C ASN A 335 9.12 2.90 21.30
N ASP A 336 7.86 2.48 21.30
CA ASP A 336 7.39 1.37 22.15
C ASP A 336 8.05 0.03 21.79
N LEU A 337 8.17 -0.25 20.49
CA LEU A 337 8.67 -1.53 20.01
C LEU A 337 10.20 -1.53 19.78
N PHE A 338 10.77 -0.39 19.40
CA PHE A 338 12.20 -0.21 19.13
C PHE A 338 12.72 1.06 19.81
N PRO A 339 12.92 1.05 21.14
CA PRO A 339 13.30 2.25 21.87
C PRO A 339 14.67 2.78 21.44
N ASP A 340 14.76 4.11 21.28
CA ASP A 340 15.99 4.84 20.97
C ASP A 340 16.71 4.40 19.67
N CYS A 341 16.02 3.77 18.73
CA CYS A 341 16.63 3.31 17.48
C CYS A 341 16.76 4.39 16.41
N ALA A 342 15.98 5.48 16.51
CA ALA A 342 15.84 6.48 15.44
C ALA A 342 15.71 7.90 15.98
N ASP A 343 16.08 8.89 15.15
CA ASP A 343 15.90 10.32 15.45
C ASP A 343 14.43 10.72 15.15
N LEU A 344 13.62 10.70 16.20
CA LEU A 344 12.19 11.05 16.09
C LEU A 344 11.95 12.54 15.83
N ASP A 345 12.91 13.43 16.10
CA ASP A 345 12.79 14.86 15.85
C ASP A 345 12.97 15.19 14.36
N ALA A 346 13.76 14.36 13.66
CA ALA A 346 13.93 14.42 12.21
C ALA A 346 12.82 13.68 11.42
N ALA A 347 11.69 13.34 12.05
CA ALA A 347 10.60 12.62 11.40
C ALA A 347 9.89 13.44 10.33
N GLU A 348 9.86 12.93 9.10
CA GLU A 348 9.12 13.50 7.98
C GLU A 348 7.76 12.83 7.82
N LEU A 349 6.68 13.59 8.04
CA LEU A 349 5.30 13.09 7.89
C LEU A 349 4.84 13.17 6.43
N TRP A 350 4.36 12.05 5.93
CA TRP A 350 3.70 11.94 4.64
C TRP A 350 2.26 11.43 4.78
N MET A 351 1.41 11.74 3.78
CA MET A 351 0.04 11.26 3.67
C MET A 351 -0.27 10.94 2.21
N GLY A 352 -0.87 9.78 1.97
CA GLY A 352 -1.36 9.35 0.66
C GLY A 352 -2.76 8.77 0.72
N MET A 353 -3.41 8.72 -0.46
CA MET A 353 -4.77 8.23 -0.61
C MET A 353 -4.75 6.84 -1.27
N ARG A 354 -5.09 5.80 -0.50
CA ARG A 354 -5.27 4.44 -1.06
C ARG A 354 -6.52 4.39 -1.93
N PRO A 355 -6.44 3.93 -3.18
CA PRO A 355 -7.62 3.69 -4.01
C PRO A 355 -8.32 2.40 -3.53
N ALA A 356 -9.30 2.55 -2.65
CA ALA A 356 -9.95 1.41 -2.03
C ALA A 356 -11.28 1.07 -2.71
N THR A 357 -11.44 -0.21 -3.07
CA THR A 357 -12.72 -0.77 -3.52
C THR A 357 -13.48 -1.37 -2.32
N PRO A 358 -14.83 -1.49 -2.37
CA PRO A 358 -15.61 -1.97 -1.22
C PRO A 358 -15.38 -3.44 -0.90
N ASP A 359 -14.88 -4.21 -1.83
CA ASP A 359 -14.64 -5.66 -1.73
C ASP A 359 -13.23 -6.04 -1.25
N GLY A 360 -12.32 -5.05 -1.21
CA GLY A 360 -10.99 -5.24 -0.62
C GLY A 360 -9.82 -4.77 -1.44
#